data_90b948847def6e0a104e08d7cfa85786
#
_entry.id   90b948847def6e0a104e08d7cfa85786
#
_cell.length_a   1.000
_cell.length_b   1.000
_cell.length_c   1.000
_cell.angle_alpha   90.00
_cell.angle_beta   90.00
_cell.angle_gamma   90.00
#
_symmetry.space_group_name_H-M   'P 1'
#
loop_
_entity.id
_entity.type
_entity.pdbx_description
1 polymer ?
#
loop_
_entity_poly.entity_id
_entity_poly.type
_entity_poly.pdbx_seq_one_letter_code
_entity_poly.pdbx_strand_id
1 'polypeptide(L)'
;MTTNQRISTYFVSIFILFSLIIVLFSIRYEKSNATEKLETQMELYAKMLESGTPLQQLPDTTLRISKIDAQGVVTYDNRICIDSLENHANKKEIREAHKYGTGSSLRYSSYNNQLYFFYVKKENNGYLRIAKPFDNRSEALPISYIPILVTILLFAISTIGYYSTSLRFRSTIKVLKQLIERVDSGDKYNFPDNEFSEISEYIVRSYQKLERTQKALDMEREKLWAHLRLSKRGLCIFSPQRKEILSNELFIQYANLISDRPIQYSEKIFDIPELFDIVEFFDDKQRDYKNVLETKTMQVHKNDRIMVVHGIVFPDKSCEITIDDITEKEEQALLKRQLTQNISHELKTPVSSIQGFMETIINNPGMDTDKRDFFIERCHAQAIRLSYLLQDISMLNKLDEGSGIFDRDEINLNEVIENVLKDVSLELEEKGITTEVTMPHNAIINGNMSLLYSIFRNLIDNTLHYAGSNISIQINCFRVDNEFLHFSYADTGVGVDSKHLNHLFDRFYRVDKGRSRKLGGTGLGLAIVKNAIGFHQGRILAKHHPGGGLEFVFSLRKEPLPVID
;
A
#
# COMPACT_ATOMS: atom_id res chain seq x y z
N MET A 1 62.88 -5.06 20.82
CA MET A 1 61.54 -5.47 20.30
C MET A 1 61.68 -5.74 18.82
N THR A 2 61.58 -6.96 18.39
CA THR A 2 61.65 -7.33 16.96
C THR A 2 60.48 -6.69 16.19
N THR A 3 60.65 -6.45 14.88
CA THR A 3 59.61 -5.85 14.02
C THR A 3 58.28 -6.58 14.15
N ASN A 4 58.28 -7.88 14.39
CA ASN A 4 57.10 -8.71 14.62
C ASN A 4 56.42 -8.45 15.97
N GLN A 5 57.15 -8.10 17.02
CA GLN A 5 56.53 -7.71 18.30
C GLN A 5 55.83 -6.35 18.20
N ARG A 6 56.40 -5.44 17.41
CA ARG A 6 55.75 -4.14 17.13
C ARG A 6 54.46 -4.34 16.33
N ILE A 7 54.49 -5.16 15.29
CA ILE A 7 53.31 -5.45 14.47
C ILE A 7 52.22 -6.14 15.33
N SER A 8 52.59 -7.10 16.19
CA SER A 8 51.64 -7.75 17.10
C SER A 8 51.05 -6.74 18.11
N THR A 9 51.84 -5.83 18.66
CA THR A 9 51.37 -4.81 19.61
C THR A 9 50.47 -3.81 18.92
N TYR A 10 50.79 -3.37 17.69
CA TYR A 10 49.91 -2.49 16.90
C TYR A 10 48.59 -3.19 16.53
N PHE A 11 48.67 -4.45 16.16
CA PHE A 11 47.46 -5.25 15.83
C PHE A 11 46.54 -5.40 17.04
N VAL A 12 47.09 -5.71 18.21
CA VAL A 12 46.30 -5.79 19.46
C VAL A 12 45.69 -4.42 19.83
N SER A 13 46.45 -3.34 19.69
CA SER A 13 45.96 -2.00 20.01
C SER A 13 44.87 -1.53 19.05
N ILE A 14 45.04 -1.77 17.74
CA ILE A 14 44.02 -1.47 16.72
C ILE A 14 42.75 -2.30 16.94
N PHE A 15 42.92 -3.59 17.33
CA PHE A 15 41.78 -4.43 17.62
C PHE A 15 41.00 -3.97 18.85
N ILE A 16 41.68 -3.58 19.94
CA ILE A 16 41.01 -3.04 21.12
C ILE A 16 40.20 -1.78 20.74
N LEU A 17 40.80 -0.92 19.94
CA LEU A 17 40.13 0.30 19.47
C LEU A 17 38.94 -0.02 18.58
N PHE A 18 39.11 -0.99 17.65
CA PHE A 18 38.04 -1.41 16.74
C PHE A 18 36.89 -2.11 17.47
N SER A 19 37.23 -2.97 18.46
CA SER A 19 36.24 -3.61 19.34
C SER A 19 35.44 -2.57 20.13
N LEU A 20 36.12 -1.52 20.63
CA LEU A 20 35.46 -0.45 21.34
C LEU A 20 34.50 0.32 20.43
N ILE A 21 34.92 0.61 19.19
CA ILE A 21 34.10 1.30 18.17
C ILE A 21 32.88 0.42 17.80
N ILE A 22 33.09 -0.88 17.60
CA ILE A 22 31.98 -1.81 17.28
C ILE A 22 30.97 -1.87 18.43
N VAL A 23 31.46 -1.93 19.68
CA VAL A 23 30.57 -1.94 20.87
C VAL A 23 29.75 -0.65 20.93
N LEU A 24 30.40 0.49 20.77
CA LEU A 24 29.72 1.79 20.78
C LEU A 24 28.73 1.92 19.61
N PHE A 25 29.11 1.47 18.43
CA PHE A 25 28.25 1.47 17.25
C PHE A 25 27.08 0.50 17.43
N SER A 26 27.32 -0.71 17.94
CA SER A 26 26.28 -1.71 18.21
C SER A 26 25.26 -1.19 19.22
N ILE A 27 25.72 -0.61 20.33
CA ILE A 27 24.84 0.01 21.34
C ILE A 27 23.99 1.12 20.71
N ARG A 28 24.61 1.95 19.86
CA ARG A 28 23.91 3.06 19.20
C ARG A 28 22.94 2.56 18.14
N TYR A 29 23.31 1.54 17.39
CA TYR A 29 22.50 0.90 16.36
C TYR A 29 21.30 0.16 16.96
N GLU A 30 21.51 -0.63 18.03
CA GLU A 30 20.43 -1.31 18.74
C GLU A 30 19.43 -0.33 19.34
N LYS A 31 19.94 0.77 19.92
CA LYS A 31 19.08 1.83 20.44
C LYS A 31 18.28 2.52 19.33
N SER A 32 18.87 2.73 18.16
CA SER A 32 18.20 3.30 16.98
C SER A 32 17.13 2.34 16.46
N ASN A 33 17.47 1.07 16.28
CA ASN A 33 16.53 0.05 15.80
C ASN A 33 15.38 -0.24 16.79
N ALA A 34 15.66 -0.21 18.08
CA ALA A 34 14.61 -0.36 19.10
C ALA A 34 13.60 0.79 19.04
N THR A 35 14.11 2.02 18.87
CA THR A 35 13.22 3.19 18.73
C THR A 35 12.45 3.15 17.41
N GLU A 36 13.05 2.74 16.31
CA GLU A 36 12.41 2.62 14.99
C GLU A 36 11.31 1.53 14.98
N LYS A 37 11.60 0.38 15.61
CA LYS A 37 10.58 -0.67 15.80
C LYS A 37 9.40 -0.19 16.65
N LEU A 38 9.69 0.52 17.74
CA LEU A 38 8.65 1.11 18.59
C LEU A 38 7.86 2.15 17.82
N GLU A 39 8.52 2.98 17.03
CA GLU A 39 7.86 3.99 16.20
C GLU A 39 6.90 3.34 15.19
N THR A 40 7.36 2.30 14.48
CA THR A 40 6.55 1.53 13.54
C THR A 40 5.36 0.85 14.25
N GLN A 41 5.58 0.30 15.45
CA GLN A 41 4.49 -0.28 16.24
C GLN A 41 3.48 0.79 16.67
N MET A 42 3.96 1.94 17.12
CA MET A 42 3.09 3.03 17.54
C MET A 42 2.31 3.63 16.36
N GLU A 43 2.93 3.72 15.19
CA GLU A 43 2.26 4.11 13.96
C GLU A 43 1.13 3.15 13.59
N LEU A 44 1.38 1.83 13.72
CA LEU A 44 0.36 0.82 13.50
C LEU A 44 -0.81 0.99 14.48
N TYR A 45 -0.51 1.20 15.76
CA TYR A 45 -1.55 1.45 16.77
C TYR A 45 -2.31 2.75 16.49
N ALA A 46 -1.63 3.78 16.02
CA ALA A 46 -2.29 5.02 15.61
C ALA A 46 -3.27 4.77 14.46
N LYS A 47 -2.88 4.00 13.45
CA LYS A 47 -3.74 3.61 12.32
C LYS A 47 -4.94 2.76 12.78
N MET A 48 -4.74 1.84 13.72
CA MET A 48 -5.81 1.04 14.29
C MET A 48 -6.83 1.91 15.04
N LEU A 49 -6.37 2.90 15.77
CA LEU A 49 -7.24 3.84 16.48
C LEU A 49 -8.04 4.73 15.51
N GLU A 50 -7.41 5.17 14.42
CA GLU A 50 -8.08 5.93 13.35
C GLU A 50 -9.17 5.12 12.63
N SER A 51 -8.96 3.82 12.46
CA SER A 51 -9.95 2.91 11.84
C SER A 51 -11.12 2.55 12.77
N GLY A 52 -11.15 3.13 13.97
CA GLY A 52 -12.26 2.94 14.92
C GLY A 52 -12.10 1.72 15.84
N THR A 53 -10.93 1.10 15.90
CA THR A 53 -10.67 -0.02 16.81
C THR A 53 -10.81 0.43 18.25
N PRO A 54 -11.66 -0.22 19.08
CA PRO A 54 -11.79 0.12 20.50
C PRO A 54 -10.48 -0.06 21.25
N LEU A 55 -10.19 0.84 22.20
CA LEU A 55 -8.98 0.82 23.02
C LEU A 55 -8.71 -0.55 23.70
N GLN A 56 -9.78 -1.26 24.06
CA GLN A 56 -9.71 -2.57 24.71
C GLN A 56 -9.23 -3.70 23.80
N GLN A 57 -9.22 -3.49 22.49
CA GLN A 57 -8.80 -4.47 21.48
C GLN A 57 -7.38 -4.23 20.96
N LEU A 58 -6.69 -3.20 21.47
CA LEU A 58 -5.28 -3.01 21.17
C LEU A 58 -4.44 -4.13 21.80
N PRO A 59 -3.44 -4.65 21.08
CA PRO A 59 -2.61 -5.77 21.55
C PRO A 59 -1.82 -5.48 22.83
N ASP A 60 -1.58 -4.21 23.15
CA ASP A 60 -0.79 -3.77 24.29
C ASP A 60 -1.65 -2.95 25.26
N THR A 61 -1.96 -3.55 26.39
CA THR A 61 -2.76 -2.92 27.45
C THR A 61 -2.00 -1.87 28.26
N THR A 62 -0.67 -1.77 28.09
CA THR A 62 0.17 -0.79 28.82
C THR A 62 0.14 0.59 28.18
N LEU A 63 -0.39 0.71 26.98
CA LEU A 63 -0.41 1.95 26.24
C LEU A 63 -1.19 3.05 26.96
N ARG A 64 -0.60 4.22 26.98
CA ARG A 64 -1.25 5.47 27.34
C ARG A 64 -1.58 6.24 26.07
N ILE A 65 -2.82 6.58 25.91
CA ILE A 65 -3.32 7.27 24.71
C ILE A 65 -3.93 8.59 25.14
N SER A 66 -3.48 9.67 24.52
CA SER A 66 -3.96 11.02 24.79
C SER A 66 -4.35 11.71 23.47
N LYS A 67 -5.44 12.44 23.49
CA LYS A 67 -5.77 13.40 22.42
C LYS A 67 -5.40 14.79 22.89
N ILE A 68 -4.78 15.53 22.04
CA ILE A 68 -4.21 16.86 22.32
C ILE A 68 -4.74 17.78 21.23
N ASP A 69 -5.25 18.94 21.61
CA ASP A 69 -5.73 19.93 20.65
C ASP A 69 -4.59 20.64 19.90
N ALA A 70 -4.93 21.49 18.97
CA ALA A 70 -3.96 22.25 18.18
C ALA A 70 -3.12 23.22 19.02
N GLN A 71 -3.57 23.57 20.22
CA GLN A 71 -2.89 24.45 21.19
C GLN A 71 -2.02 23.69 22.18
N GLY A 72 -2.00 22.37 22.08
CA GLY A 72 -1.18 21.49 22.93
C GLY A 72 -1.84 21.12 24.27
N VAL A 73 -3.12 21.40 24.44
CA VAL A 73 -3.88 21.01 25.63
C VAL A 73 -4.41 19.58 25.46
N VAL A 74 -4.26 18.76 26.50
CA VAL A 74 -4.76 17.39 26.47
C VAL A 74 -6.28 17.39 26.66
N THR A 75 -7.01 16.93 25.68
CA THR A 75 -8.48 16.85 25.70
C THR A 75 -9.00 15.48 26.14
N TYR A 76 -8.16 14.46 26.02
CA TYR A 76 -8.46 13.10 26.45
C TYR A 76 -7.19 12.37 26.84
N ASP A 77 -7.24 11.58 27.90
CA ASP A 77 -6.18 10.65 28.32
C ASP A 77 -6.82 9.41 28.94
N ASN A 78 -6.38 8.22 28.53
CA ASN A 78 -6.96 6.96 29.03
C ASN A 78 -6.45 6.52 30.38
N ARG A 79 -5.44 7.20 30.95
CA ARG A 79 -4.79 6.76 32.23
C ARG A 79 -4.67 7.85 33.27
N ILE A 80 -4.71 9.09 32.88
CA ILE A 80 -4.45 10.22 33.79
C ILE A 80 -5.59 11.23 33.67
N CYS A 81 -5.97 11.81 34.82
CA CYS A 81 -6.97 12.86 34.85
C CYS A 81 -6.46 14.10 34.08
N ILE A 82 -7.28 14.64 33.20
CA ILE A 82 -6.91 15.72 32.28
C ILE A 82 -6.47 16.97 33.05
N ASP A 83 -7.13 17.27 34.18
CA ASP A 83 -6.86 18.45 34.99
C ASP A 83 -5.46 18.48 35.62
N SER A 84 -4.76 17.33 35.63
CA SER A 84 -3.40 17.21 36.19
C SER A 84 -2.30 17.29 35.14
N LEU A 85 -2.64 17.53 33.86
CA LEU A 85 -1.69 17.51 32.77
C LEU A 85 -1.33 18.92 32.30
N GLU A 86 -0.02 19.16 32.15
CA GLU A 86 0.51 20.40 31.61
C GLU A 86 0.24 20.51 30.09
N ASN A 87 0.36 21.73 29.57
CA ASN A 87 0.33 21.93 28.13
C ASN A 87 1.56 21.29 27.46
N HIS A 88 1.31 20.50 26.43
CA HIS A 88 2.32 19.71 25.74
C HIS A 88 2.85 20.33 24.43
N ALA A 89 2.45 21.54 24.05
CA ALA A 89 2.85 22.20 22.80
C ALA A 89 4.37 22.24 22.59
N ASN A 90 5.13 22.43 23.69
CA ASN A 90 6.59 22.55 23.65
C ASN A 90 7.34 21.22 23.68
N LYS A 91 6.66 20.08 23.82
CA LYS A 91 7.33 18.77 23.84
C LYS A 91 7.87 18.44 22.43
N LYS A 92 9.04 17.77 22.40
CA LYS A 92 9.77 17.46 21.17
C LYS A 92 8.88 16.73 20.16
N GLU A 93 8.21 15.69 20.61
CA GLU A 93 7.34 14.85 19.79
C GLU A 93 6.15 15.62 19.18
N ILE A 94 5.60 16.60 19.89
CA ILE A 94 4.52 17.47 19.37
C ILE A 94 5.05 18.42 18.30
N ARG A 95 6.21 19.04 18.56
CA ARG A 95 6.84 19.95 17.58
C ARG A 95 7.22 19.23 16.28
N GLU A 96 7.73 18.01 16.39
CA GLU A 96 8.05 17.18 15.23
C GLU A 96 6.76 16.78 14.49
N ALA A 97 5.73 16.36 15.21
CA ALA A 97 4.43 16.03 14.61
C ALA A 97 3.77 17.24 13.93
N HIS A 98 3.95 18.45 14.48
CA HIS A 98 3.48 19.67 13.87
C HIS A 98 4.12 19.91 12.48
N LYS A 99 5.44 19.65 12.37
CA LYS A 99 6.24 19.93 11.19
C LYS A 99 6.19 18.82 10.14
N TYR A 100 6.21 17.56 10.57
CA TYR A 100 6.37 16.39 9.71
C TYR A 100 5.15 15.47 9.66
N GLY A 101 4.09 15.80 10.40
CA GLY A 101 2.90 14.96 10.49
C GLY A 101 2.98 13.90 11.59
N THR A 102 4.17 13.43 11.90
CA THR A 102 4.46 12.49 13.00
C THR A 102 5.67 12.98 13.78
N GLY A 103 5.79 12.56 15.03
CA GLY A 103 6.95 12.84 15.84
C GLY A 103 7.08 11.83 16.96
N SER A 104 8.32 11.52 17.34
CA SER A 104 8.61 10.57 18.40
C SER A 104 9.64 11.11 19.38
N SER A 105 9.56 10.69 20.64
CA SER A 105 10.58 10.98 21.63
C SER A 105 10.62 9.95 22.74
N LEU A 106 11.83 9.67 23.20
CA LEU A 106 12.08 8.87 24.39
C LEU A 106 12.46 9.81 25.53
N ARG A 107 11.60 9.95 26.53
CA ARG A 107 11.81 10.83 27.68
C ARG A 107 11.10 10.35 28.94
N TYR A 108 11.51 10.90 30.05
CA TYR A 108 10.81 10.67 31.32
C TYR A 108 9.46 11.40 31.33
N SER A 109 8.44 10.71 31.81
CA SER A 109 7.12 11.31 32.05
C SER A 109 7.18 12.19 33.26
N SER A 110 6.69 13.43 33.16
CA SER A 110 6.60 14.38 34.29
C SER A 110 5.67 13.91 35.41
N TYR A 111 4.78 12.95 35.13
CA TYR A 111 3.79 12.45 36.09
C TYR A 111 4.33 11.38 37.05
N ASN A 112 5.04 10.38 36.52
CA ASN A 112 5.49 9.21 37.31
C ASN A 112 7.00 8.98 37.27
N ASN A 113 7.75 9.87 36.66
CA ASN A 113 9.20 9.81 36.46
C ASN A 113 9.69 8.49 35.86
N GLN A 114 8.83 7.81 35.05
CA GLN A 114 9.20 6.65 34.28
C GLN A 114 9.56 7.06 32.86
N LEU A 115 10.44 6.30 32.23
CA LEU A 115 10.84 6.52 30.86
C LEU A 115 9.73 5.99 29.94
N TYR A 116 9.27 6.83 29.01
CA TYR A 116 8.26 6.49 28.01
C TYR A 116 8.79 6.78 26.63
N PHE A 117 8.43 5.92 25.70
CA PHE A 117 8.47 6.23 24.29
C PHE A 117 7.15 6.87 23.89
N PHE A 118 7.22 8.12 23.45
CA PHE A 118 6.08 8.88 22.98
C PHE A 118 6.09 8.90 21.46
N TYR A 119 4.96 8.58 20.85
CA TYR A 119 4.68 8.74 19.43
C TYR A 119 3.47 9.64 19.28
N VAL A 120 3.56 10.59 18.38
CA VAL A 120 2.49 11.56 18.11
C VAL A 120 2.22 11.58 16.63
N LYS A 121 0.96 11.56 16.28
CA LYS A 121 0.46 11.76 14.92
C LYS A 121 -0.47 12.95 14.89
N LYS A 122 -0.31 13.79 13.89
CA LYS A 122 -1.16 14.95 13.66
C LYS A 122 -2.49 14.49 13.04
N GLU A 123 -3.58 14.92 13.62
CA GLU A 123 -4.96 14.75 13.11
C GLU A 123 -5.51 16.11 12.64
N ASN A 124 -6.66 16.10 11.99
CA ASN A 124 -7.28 17.30 11.42
C ASN A 124 -7.51 18.41 12.46
N ASN A 125 -7.72 18.06 13.73
CA ASN A 125 -8.09 18.99 14.78
C ASN A 125 -7.19 18.92 16.02
N GLY A 126 -5.99 18.38 15.89
CA GLY A 126 -5.03 18.23 17.01
C GLY A 126 -4.02 17.12 16.79
N TYR A 127 -3.71 16.40 17.84
CA TYR A 127 -2.71 15.35 17.82
C TYR A 127 -3.21 14.12 18.59
N LEU A 128 -2.99 12.95 18.01
CA LEU A 128 -3.08 11.67 18.71
C LEU A 128 -1.70 11.31 19.24
N ARG A 129 -1.58 11.17 20.56
CA ARG A 129 -0.35 10.74 21.23
C ARG A 129 -0.53 9.36 21.82
N ILE A 130 0.36 8.47 21.49
CA ILE A 130 0.48 7.14 22.07
C ILE A 130 1.81 7.09 22.83
N ALA A 131 1.77 6.61 24.05
CA ALA A 131 2.95 6.49 24.89
C ALA A 131 3.03 5.08 25.48
N LYS A 132 4.19 4.48 25.38
CA LYS A 132 4.49 3.17 25.95
C LYS A 132 5.57 3.31 27.00
N PRO A 133 5.40 2.71 28.21
CA PRO A 133 6.48 2.63 29.19
C PRO A 133 7.68 1.93 28.55
N PHE A 134 8.84 2.58 28.61
CA PHE A 134 10.09 2.02 28.11
C PHE A 134 10.87 1.46 29.29
N ASP A 135 10.85 0.15 29.44
CA ASP A 135 11.69 -0.50 30.43
C ASP A 135 13.04 -0.85 29.80
N ASN A 136 14.08 -0.16 30.27
CA ASN A 136 15.45 -0.43 29.85
C ASN A 136 15.91 -1.89 30.05
N ARG A 137 15.15 -2.67 30.85
CA ARG A 137 15.47 -4.08 31.13
C ARG A 137 14.71 -5.05 30.23
N SER A 138 13.50 -4.71 29.79
CA SER A 138 12.63 -5.60 29.01
C SER A 138 12.58 -5.27 27.52
N GLU A 139 12.80 -4.02 27.13
CA GLU A 139 12.77 -3.56 25.74
C GLU A 139 14.16 -3.24 25.17
N ALA A 140 15.14 -2.92 26.02
CA ALA A 140 16.51 -3.16 25.62
C ALA A 140 16.60 -4.68 25.50
N LEU A 141 16.62 -5.19 24.29
CA LEU A 141 17.18 -6.52 24.02
C LEU A 141 18.39 -6.64 24.94
N PRO A 142 18.50 -7.68 25.81
CA PRO A 142 19.67 -7.84 26.64
C PRO A 142 20.82 -7.68 25.67
N ILE A 143 21.67 -6.65 25.88
CA ILE A 143 22.90 -6.50 25.10
C ILE A 143 23.42 -7.92 25.10
N SER A 144 23.27 -8.59 23.98
CA SER A 144 23.69 -9.96 23.90
C SER A 144 25.20 -9.88 23.98
N TYR A 145 25.72 -9.99 25.18
CA TYR A 145 27.17 -10.05 25.41
C TYR A 145 27.76 -11.24 24.66
N ILE A 146 26.91 -12.16 24.21
CA ILE A 146 27.26 -13.34 23.42
C ILE A 146 27.99 -12.95 22.13
N PRO A 147 27.54 -12.03 21.25
CA PRO A 147 28.33 -11.64 20.07
C PRO A 147 29.65 -10.99 20.44
N ILE A 148 29.70 -10.21 21.51
CA ILE A 148 30.94 -9.59 21.99
C ILE A 148 31.89 -10.65 22.53
N LEU A 149 31.38 -11.55 23.38
CA LEU A 149 32.14 -12.69 23.91
C LEU A 149 32.58 -13.66 22.81
N VAL A 150 31.69 -13.98 21.86
CA VAL A 150 32.02 -14.85 20.70
C VAL A 150 33.07 -14.16 19.81
N THR A 151 32.97 -12.84 19.58
CA THR A 151 33.94 -12.10 18.79
C THR A 151 35.31 -12.09 19.49
N ILE A 152 35.34 -11.86 20.82
CA ILE A 152 36.57 -11.90 21.63
C ILE A 152 37.15 -13.32 21.65
N LEU A 153 36.31 -14.37 21.83
CA LEU A 153 36.74 -15.76 21.84
C LEU A 153 37.26 -16.23 20.48
N LEU A 154 36.55 -15.93 19.41
CA LEU A 154 36.96 -16.20 18.03
C LEU A 154 38.27 -15.48 17.68
N PHE A 155 38.46 -14.27 18.19
CA PHE A 155 39.70 -13.54 18.00
C PHE A 155 40.85 -14.13 18.80
N ALA A 156 40.64 -14.51 20.04
CA ALA A 156 41.66 -15.20 20.84
C ALA A 156 42.08 -16.52 20.18
N ILE A 157 41.10 -17.31 19.71
CA ILE A 157 41.36 -18.57 18.98
C ILE A 157 42.06 -18.29 17.64
N SER A 158 41.61 -17.24 16.91
CA SER A 158 42.23 -16.82 15.64
C SER A 158 43.66 -16.34 15.83
N THR A 159 43.95 -15.54 16.89
CA THR A 159 45.29 -15.07 17.20
C THR A 159 46.22 -16.20 17.65
N ILE A 160 45.73 -17.14 18.47
CA ILE A 160 46.51 -18.32 18.88
C ILE A 160 46.75 -19.23 17.67
N GLY A 161 45.73 -19.47 16.86
CA GLY A 161 45.83 -20.23 15.61
C GLY A 161 46.79 -19.58 14.62
N TYR A 162 46.68 -18.24 14.42
CA TYR A 162 47.58 -17.46 13.60
C TYR A 162 49.03 -17.52 14.11
N TYR A 163 49.23 -17.36 15.41
CA TYR A 163 50.58 -17.45 16.02
C TYR A 163 51.17 -18.85 15.88
N SER A 164 50.38 -19.89 16.13
CA SER A 164 50.83 -21.28 16.01
C SER A 164 51.12 -21.70 14.56
N THR A 165 50.26 -21.26 13.60
CA THR A 165 50.48 -21.51 12.18
C THR A 165 51.56 -20.60 11.59
N SER A 166 51.68 -19.35 12.03
CA SER A 166 52.76 -18.42 11.63
C SER A 166 54.12 -18.97 12.01
N LEU A 167 54.26 -19.61 13.17
CA LEU A 167 55.51 -20.28 13.58
C LEU A 167 55.84 -21.50 12.70
N ARG A 168 54.86 -22.25 12.25
CA ARG A 168 55.05 -23.45 11.38
C ARG A 168 55.23 -23.09 9.91
N PHE A 169 54.62 -21.99 9.43
CA PHE A 169 54.63 -21.59 8.02
C PHE A 169 55.70 -20.53 7.66
N ARG A 170 56.48 -20.03 8.62
CA ARG A 170 57.49 -18.97 8.35
C ARG A 170 58.48 -19.32 7.25
N SER A 171 58.88 -20.58 7.13
CA SER A 171 59.80 -20.98 6.05
C SER A 171 59.03 -21.08 4.71
N THR A 172 57.80 -21.62 4.72
CA THR A 172 56.99 -21.78 3.53
C THR A 172 56.46 -20.45 3.02
N ILE A 173 56.07 -19.54 3.92
CA ILE A 173 55.62 -18.17 3.54
C ILE A 173 56.77 -17.34 3.01
N LYS A 174 58.00 -17.55 3.52
CA LYS A 174 59.16 -16.81 3.01
C LYS A 174 59.48 -17.17 1.57
N VAL A 175 59.28 -18.45 1.21
CA VAL A 175 59.43 -18.95 -0.15
C VAL A 175 58.22 -18.50 -1.01
N LEU A 176 56.97 -18.58 -0.50
CA LEU A 176 55.79 -18.09 -1.17
C LEU A 176 55.80 -16.53 -1.33
N LYS A 177 56.26 -15.80 -0.34
CA LYS A 177 56.39 -14.34 -0.43
C LYS A 177 57.42 -13.92 -1.47
N GLN A 178 58.53 -14.66 -1.54
CA GLN A 178 59.53 -14.47 -2.62
C GLN A 178 58.96 -14.84 -4.00
N LEU A 179 58.01 -15.81 -4.08
CA LEU A 179 57.34 -16.18 -5.31
C LEU A 179 56.27 -15.15 -5.68
N ILE A 180 55.47 -14.67 -4.71
CA ILE A 180 54.40 -13.67 -4.94
C ILE A 180 55.00 -12.26 -5.26
N GLU A 181 56.06 -11.85 -4.53
CA GLU A 181 56.76 -10.60 -4.84
C GLU A 181 57.38 -10.59 -6.25
N ARG A 182 57.63 -11.78 -6.78
CA ARG A 182 58.14 -11.99 -8.14
C ARG A 182 57.04 -12.12 -9.21
N VAL A 183 55.83 -12.56 -8.83
CA VAL A 183 54.65 -12.63 -9.73
C VAL A 183 53.97 -11.27 -9.92
N ASP A 184 54.04 -10.41 -8.92
CA ASP A 184 53.48 -9.06 -8.97
C ASP A 184 54.28 -8.08 -9.85
N SER A 185 55.54 -8.46 -10.22
CA SER A 185 56.40 -7.64 -11.09
C SER A 185 56.25 -7.90 -12.60
N GLY A 186 55.28 -8.72 -13.01
CA GLY A 186 54.91 -8.88 -14.43
C GLY A 186 55.94 -9.56 -15.31
N ASP A 187 57.05 -10.09 -14.77
CA ASP A 187 58.06 -10.82 -15.52
C ASP A 187 57.60 -12.23 -15.84
N LYS A 188 57.72 -12.62 -17.10
CA LYS A 188 57.57 -13.99 -17.54
C LYS A 188 58.57 -14.87 -16.79
N TYR A 189 58.12 -15.51 -15.72
CA TYR A 189 58.95 -16.39 -14.95
C TYR A 189 59.08 -17.74 -15.64
N ASN A 190 60.30 -18.06 -16.03
CA ASN A 190 60.73 -19.46 -16.17
C ASN A 190 60.87 -20.02 -14.75
N PHE A 191 59.91 -20.81 -14.33
CA PHE A 191 60.06 -21.58 -13.10
C PHE A 191 61.32 -22.49 -13.27
N PRO A 192 62.22 -22.54 -12.31
CA PRO A 192 63.29 -23.54 -12.36
C PRO A 192 62.64 -24.92 -12.40
N ASP A 193 63.10 -25.81 -13.26
CA ASP A 193 62.62 -27.19 -13.45
C ASP A 193 62.82 -28.04 -12.17
N ASN A 194 62.06 -27.71 -11.14
CA ASN A 194 62.00 -28.45 -9.87
C ASN A 194 60.57 -28.88 -9.63
N GLU A 195 60.36 -30.02 -8.99
CA GLU A 195 59.06 -30.53 -8.54
C GLU A 195 58.17 -29.49 -7.81
N PHE A 196 58.73 -28.35 -7.38
CA PHE A 196 58.05 -27.25 -6.74
C PHE A 196 57.38 -26.25 -7.71
N SER A 197 57.75 -26.24 -8.99
CA SER A 197 57.15 -25.30 -9.95
C SER A 197 55.74 -25.68 -10.30
N GLU A 198 55.44 -26.95 -10.54
CA GLU A 198 54.09 -27.46 -10.80
C GLU A 198 53.18 -27.30 -9.57
N ILE A 199 53.70 -27.55 -8.38
CA ILE A 199 52.96 -27.39 -7.13
C ILE A 199 52.63 -25.93 -6.87
N SER A 200 53.58 -25.03 -7.13
CA SER A 200 53.37 -23.58 -6.97
C SER A 200 52.35 -23.03 -7.97
N GLU A 201 52.42 -23.46 -9.24
CA GLU A 201 51.45 -23.07 -10.26
C GLU A 201 50.07 -23.65 -9.94
N TYR A 202 49.98 -24.87 -9.50
CA TYR A 202 48.73 -25.50 -9.07
C TYR A 202 48.13 -24.79 -7.86
N ILE A 203 48.93 -24.42 -6.86
CA ILE A 203 48.49 -23.71 -5.67
C ILE A 203 47.98 -22.31 -6.07
N VAL A 204 48.70 -21.56 -6.90
CA VAL A 204 48.29 -20.22 -7.35
C VAL A 204 47.00 -20.30 -8.17
N ARG A 205 46.90 -21.22 -9.12
CA ARG A 205 45.67 -21.46 -9.89
C ARG A 205 44.51 -21.87 -9.01
N SER A 206 44.75 -22.77 -8.03
CA SER A 206 43.72 -23.23 -7.10
C SER A 206 43.25 -22.10 -6.17
N TYR A 207 44.19 -21.29 -5.69
CA TYR A 207 43.87 -20.11 -4.86
C TYR A 207 43.06 -19.08 -5.62
N GLN A 208 43.46 -18.75 -6.84
CA GLN A 208 42.70 -17.82 -7.71
C GLN A 208 41.31 -18.37 -8.04
N LYS A 209 41.20 -19.69 -8.27
CA LYS A 209 39.90 -20.31 -8.49
C LYS A 209 39.03 -20.25 -7.23
N LEU A 210 39.61 -20.53 -6.07
CA LEU A 210 38.92 -20.45 -4.79
C LEU A 210 38.43 -19.04 -4.51
N GLU A 211 39.29 -18.04 -4.67
CA GLU A 211 38.95 -16.61 -4.47
C GLU A 211 37.81 -16.14 -5.41
N ARG A 212 37.90 -16.51 -6.70
CA ARG A 212 36.85 -16.22 -7.68
C ARG A 212 35.52 -16.88 -7.31
N THR A 213 35.61 -18.16 -6.87
CA THR A 213 34.41 -18.91 -6.47
C THR A 213 33.78 -18.30 -5.22
N GLN A 214 34.62 -17.91 -4.26
CA GLN A 214 34.15 -17.29 -3.03
C GLN A 214 33.51 -15.90 -3.29
N LYS A 215 34.16 -15.07 -4.10
CA LYS A 215 33.56 -13.78 -4.53
C LYS A 215 32.26 -13.96 -5.32
N ALA A 216 32.18 -14.99 -6.17
CA ALA A 216 30.95 -15.30 -6.90
C ALA A 216 29.84 -15.75 -5.95
N LEU A 217 30.18 -16.61 -4.97
CA LEU A 217 29.23 -17.07 -3.96
C LEU A 217 28.72 -15.94 -3.06
N ASP A 218 29.63 -15.05 -2.62
CA ASP A 218 29.26 -13.89 -1.82
C ASP A 218 28.34 -12.94 -2.61
N MET A 219 28.64 -12.74 -3.89
CA MET A 219 27.79 -11.92 -4.77
C MET A 219 26.40 -12.56 -5.01
N GLU A 220 26.34 -13.88 -5.20
CA GLU A 220 25.05 -14.58 -5.31
C GLU A 220 24.26 -14.48 -4.00
N ARG A 221 24.94 -14.65 -2.88
CA ARG A 221 24.36 -14.50 -1.55
C ARG A 221 23.81 -13.08 -1.34
N GLU A 222 24.55 -12.04 -1.69
CA GLU A 222 24.07 -10.66 -1.61
C GLU A 222 22.86 -10.40 -2.50
N LYS A 223 22.84 -10.94 -3.72
CA LYS A 223 21.68 -10.86 -4.60
C LYS A 223 20.45 -11.52 -3.99
N LEU A 224 20.60 -12.72 -3.44
CA LEU A 224 19.51 -13.44 -2.77
C LEU A 224 18.98 -12.62 -1.59
N TRP A 225 19.85 -12.07 -0.77
CA TRP A 225 19.48 -11.19 0.34
C TRP A 225 18.74 -9.93 -0.12
N ALA A 226 19.20 -9.32 -1.21
CA ALA A 226 18.52 -8.16 -1.78
C ALA A 226 17.10 -8.53 -2.27
N HIS A 227 16.93 -9.65 -2.97
CA HIS A 227 15.64 -10.14 -3.40
C HIS A 227 14.68 -10.42 -2.23
N LEU A 228 15.18 -11.00 -1.15
CA LEU A 228 14.40 -11.29 0.05
C LEU A 228 13.93 -10.01 0.75
N ARG A 229 14.80 -9.00 0.87
CA ARG A 229 14.45 -7.71 1.48
C ARG A 229 13.47 -6.90 0.64
N LEU A 230 13.60 -6.98 -0.70
CA LEU A 230 12.72 -6.28 -1.64
C LEU A 230 11.39 -7.01 -1.90
N SER A 231 11.28 -8.25 -1.44
CA SER A 231 10.04 -9.02 -1.55
C SER A 231 8.91 -8.32 -0.80
N LYS A 232 7.75 -8.22 -1.45
CA LYS A 232 6.51 -7.74 -0.82
C LYS A 232 5.83 -8.81 0.04
N ARG A 233 6.41 -10.01 0.12
CA ARG A 233 5.92 -11.14 0.91
C ARG A 233 6.72 -11.29 2.18
N GLY A 234 6.07 -11.63 3.27
CA GLY A 234 6.74 -12.08 4.47
C GLY A 234 7.27 -13.49 4.26
N LEU A 235 8.57 -13.70 4.40
CA LEU A 235 9.21 -15.00 4.19
C LEU A 235 10.08 -15.36 5.38
N CYS A 236 9.96 -16.61 5.82
CA CYS A 236 10.83 -17.19 6.83
C CYS A 236 11.15 -18.65 6.51
N ILE A 237 12.44 -19.02 6.64
CA ILE A 237 12.91 -20.39 6.51
C ILE A 237 13.31 -20.89 7.90
N PHE A 238 12.85 -22.08 8.24
CA PHE A 238 13.09 -22.74 9.51
C PHE A 238 13.88 -24.02 9.31
N SER A 239 14.77 -24.32 10.28
CA SER A 239 15.43 -25.61 10.36
C SER A 239 14.41 -26.72 10.67
N PRO A 240 14.80 -28.03 10.52
CA PRO A 240 13.96 -29.15 10.95
C PRO A 240 13.54 -29.09 12.42
N GLN A 241 14.28 -28.35 13.26
CA GLN A 241 13.99 -28.13 14.68
C GLN A 241 13.15 -26.87 14.93
N ARG A 242 12.58 -26.28 13.87
CA ARG A 242 11.75 -25.06 13.92
C ARG A 242 12.48 -23.80 14.40
N LYS A 243 13.80 -23.76 14.27
CA LYS A 243 14.58 -22.54 14.53
C LYS A 243 14.71 -21.73 13.26
N GLU A 244 14.61 -20.42 13.40
CA GLU A 244 14.82 -19.50 12.29
C GLU A 244 16.21 -19.66 11.67
N ILE A 245 16.26 -19.87 10.35
CA ILE A 245 17.47 -19.82 9.53
C ILE A 245 17.56 -18.45 8.87
N LEU A 246 16.44 -17.95 8.37
CA LEU A 246 16.33 -16.72 7.58
C LEU A 246 14.93 -16.16 7.70
N SER A 247 14.81 -14.84 7.89
CA SER A 247 13.54 -14.14 7.88
C SER A 247 13.69 -12.73 7.31
N ASN A 248 12.69 -12.24 6.63
CA ASN A 248 12.61 -10.82 6.29
C ASN A 248 11.69 -10.07 7.27
N GLU A 249 11.79 -8.73 7.30
CA GLU A 249 11.04 -7.89 8.24
C GLU A 249 9.51 -8.02 8.08
N LEU A 250 9.03 -8.25 6.86
CA LEU A 250 7.60 -8.38 6.58
C LEU A 250 7.01 -9.65 7.19
N PHE A 251 7.80 -10.68 7.41
CA PHE A 251 7.29 -11.93 7.98
C PHE A 251 6.69 -11.74 9.36
N ILE A 252 7.42 -11.11 10.26
CA ILE A 252 6.93 -10.83 11.63
C ILE A 252 5.74 -9.86 11.60
N GLN A 253 5.77 -8.87 10.70
CA GLN A 253 4.66 -7.92 10.55
C GLN A 253 3.37 -8.66 10.13
N TYR A 254 3.43 -9.50 9.12
CA TYR A 254 2.29 -10.26 8.62
C TYR A 254 1.84 -11.36 9.60
N ALA A 255 2.78 -12.02 10.28
CA ALA A 255 2.45 -12.97 11.31
C ALA A 255 1.67 -12.30 12.48
N ASN A 256 2.02 -11.08 12.84
CA ASN A 256 1.29 -10.30 13.85
C ASN A 256 -0.10 -9.84 13.37
N LEU A 257 -0.34 -9.74 12.07
CA LEU A 257 -1.68 -9.46 11.55
C LEU A 257 -2.61 -10.69 11.64
N ILE A 258 -2.03 -11.88 11.58
CA ILE A 258 -2.76 -13.16 11.70
C ILE A 258 -2.98 -13.51 13.17
N SER A 259 -2.00 -13.25 14.03
CA SER A 259 -2.03 -13.66 15.44
C SER A 259 -2.86 -12.73 16.33
N ASP A 260 -3.56 -13.31 17.31
CA ASP A 260 -4.26 -12.54 18.38
C ASP A 260 -3.30 -12.00 19.45
N ARG A 261 -2.08 -12.56 19.52
CA ARG A 261 -1.06 -12.17 20.48
C ARG A 261 0.17 -11.65 19.75
N PRO A 262 0.82 -10.60 20.25
CA PRO A 262 2.01 -10.08 19.60
C PRO A 262 3.13 -11.11 19.59
N ILE A 263 3.68 -11.34 18.41
CA ILE A 263 4.80 -12.24 18.14
C ILE A 263 6.07 -11.41 18.03
N GLN A 264 7.07 -11.76 18.82
CA GLN A 264 8.39 -11.12 18.78
C GLN A 264 9.44 -11.95 18.04
N TYR A 265 9.24 -13.27 17.97
CA TYR A 265 10.15 -14.22 17.35
C TYR A 265 9.40 -15.03 16.30
N SER A 266 10.06 -15.28 15.18
CA SER A 266 9.47 -16.02 14.05
C SER A 266 9.02 -17.44 14.41
N GLU A 267 9.70 -18.11 15.36
CA GLU A 267 9.35 -19.45 15.80
C GLU A 267 7.94 -19.54 16.44
N LYS A 268 7.43 -18.41 16.93
CA LYS A 268 6.07 -18.34 17.47
C LYS A 268 4.97 -18.46 16.42
N ILE A 269 5.32 -18.46 15.14
CA ILE A 269 4.39 -18.71 14.04
C ILE A 269 3.70 -20.07 14.16
N PHE A 270 4.43 -21.08 14.70
CA PHE A 270 3.91 -22.44 14.89
C PHE A 270 2.87 -22.54 16.03
N ASP A 271 2.77 -21.53 16.88
CA ASP A 271 1.81 -21.47 17.99
C ASP A 271 0.50 -20.75 17.58
N ILE A 272 0.39 -20.25 16.33
CA ILE A 272 -0.78 -19.53 15.82
C ILE A 272 -1.88 -20.53 15.46
N PRO A 273 -3.07 -20.49 16.11
CA PRO A 273 -4.14 -21.45 15.86
C PRO A 273 -4.62 -21.44 14.41
N GLU A 274 -4.64 -20.27 13.76
CA GLU A 274 -5.08 -20.10 12.38
C GLU A 274 -4.17 -20.79 11.37
N LEU A 275 -2.95 -21.14 11.76
CA LEU A 275 -1.96 -21.79 10.90
C LEU A 275 -1.81 -23.30 11.20
N PHE A 276 -2.69 -23.86 12.03
CA PHE A 276 -2.64 -25.28 12.42
C PHE A 276 -2.49 -26.23 11.23
N ASP A 277 -3.23 -25.99 10.16
CA ASP A 277 -3.18 -26.82 8.94
C ASP A 277 -1.80 -26.83 8.26
N ILE A 278 -1.07 -25.71 8.31
CA ILE A 278 0.31 -25.62 7.79
C ILE A 278 1.28 -26.34 8.73
N VAL A 279 1.07 -26.21 10.03
CA VAL A 279 1.91 -26.85 11.04
C VAL A 279 1.75 -28.38 10.96
N GLU A 280 0.52 -28.88 10.86
CA GLU A 280 0.21 -30.29 10.68
C GLU A 280 0.83 -30.84 9.38
N PHE A 281 0.72 -30.09 8.29
CA PHE A 281 1.37 -30.45 7.02
C PHE A 281 2.89 -30.60 7.19
N PHE A 282 3.56 -29.72 7.93
CA PHE A 282 5.00 -29.84 8.18
C PHE A 282 5.32 -31.07 9.02
N ASP A 283 4.55 -31.36 10.06
CA ASP A 283 4.75 -32.52 10.92
C ASP A 283 4.60 -33.82 10.14
N ASP A 284 3.59 -33.93 9.29
CA ASP A 284 3.36 -35.10 8.45
C ASP A 284 4.48 -35.31 7.43
N LYS A 285 4.91 -34.23 6.75
CA LYS A 285 5.92 -34.30 5.70
C LYS A 285 7.34 -34.49 6.24
N GLN A 286 7.64 -33.99 7.42
CA GLN A 286 8.90 -34.29 8.09
C GLN A 286 9.04 -35.78 8.45
N ARG A 287 7.91 -36.49 8.68
CA ARG A 287 7.90 -37.96 8.96
C ARG A 287 8.04 -38.80 7.69
N ASP A 288 7.37 -38.42 6.61
CA ASP A 288 7.26 -39.23 5.37
C ASP A 288 7.66 -38.42 4.11
N TYR A 289 8.89 -37.87 4.11
CA TYR A 289 9.40 -37.09 2.99
C TYR A 289 9.75 -37.96 1.77
N LYS A 290 9.09 -37.74 0.64
CA LYS A 290 9.27 -38.55 -0.60
C LYS A 290 10.23 -37.96 -1.63
N ASN A 291 11.15 -37.09 -1.24
CA ASN A 291 12.14 -36.45 -2.13
C ASN A 291 11.50 -35.56 -3.25
N VAL A 292 10.28 -35.10 -3.08
CA VAL A 292 9.57 -34.18 -3.96
C VAL A 292 9.24 -32.92 -3.16
N LEU A 293 9.43 -31.75 -3.76
CA LEU A 293 9.02 -30.47 -3.18
C LEU A 293 7.49 -30.49 -2.97
N GLU A 294 7.07 -30.52 -1.74
CA GLU A 294 5.65 -30.49 -1.40
C GLU A 294 5.27 -29.13 -0.83
N THR A 295 4.13 -28.64 -1.25
CA THR A 295 3.63 -27.31 -0.87
C THR A 295 2.21 -27.41 -0.36
N LYS A 296 1.87 -26.61 0.64
CA LYS A 296 0.50 -26.39 1.10
C LYS A 296 0.20 -24.89 1.11
N THR A 297 -0.97 -24.55 0.67
CA THR A 297 -1.45 -23.15 0.63
C THR A 297 -2.76 -23.05 1.40
N MET A 298 -2.89 -22.02 2.22
CA MET A 298 -4.13 -21.69 2.90
C MET A 298 -4.41 -20.19 2.88
N GLN A 299 -5.65 -19.82 3.04
CA GLN A 299 -6.07 -18.43 3.21
C GLN A 299 -6.52 -18.19 4.65
N VAL A 300 -6.11 -17.07 5.21
CA VAL A 300 -6.52 -16.61 6.54
C VAL A 300 -7.22 -15.27 6.39
N HIS A 301 -8.45 -15.19 6.89
CA HIS A 301 -9.23 -13.96 6.93
C HIS A 301 -9.23 -13.42 8.36
N LYS A 302 -8.59 -12.28 8.58
CA LYS A 302 -8.53 -11.68 9.92
C LYS A 302 -8.32 -10.17 9.86
N ASN A 303 -9.00 -9.44 10.74
CA ASN A 303 -8.87 -7.98 10.86
C ASN A 303 -9.09 -7.25 9.51
N ASP A 304 -10.12 -7.63 8.76
CA ASP A 304 -10.43 -7.12 7.41
C ASP A 304 -9.30 -7.31 6.40
N ARG A 305 -8.42 -8.29 6.64
CA ARG A 305 -7.34 -8.66 5.73
C ARG A 305 -7.46 -10.09 5.28
N ILE A 306 -6.98 -10.32 4.07
CA ILE A 306 -6.92 -11.65 3.45
C ILE A 306 -5.45 -11.97 3.22
N MET A 307 -4.93 -12.90 4.03
CA MET A 307 -3.56 -13.36 3.95
C MET A 307 -3.52 -14.73 3.30
N VAL A 308 -2.61 -14.93 2.36
CA VAL A 308 -2.29 -16.25 1.82
C VAL A 308 -1.00 -16.72 2.44
N VAL A 309 -1.06 -17.89 3.06
CA VAL A 309 0.09 -18.54 3.67
C VAL A 309 0.47 -19.76 2.85
N HIS A 310 1.73 -19.81 2.41
CA HIS A 310 2.30 -20.95 1.70
C HIS A 310 3.34 -21.62 2.61
N GLY A 311 3.23 -22.91 2.74
CA GLY A 311 4.24 -23.76 3.40
C GLY A 311 4.93 -24.66 2.37
N ILE A 312 6.26 -24.73 2.45
CA ILE A 312 7.10 -25.59 1.60
C ILE A 312 7.99 -26.42 2.51
N VAL A 313 8.16 -27.71 2.21
CA VAL A 313 9.14 -28.60 2.87
C VAL A 313 10.24 -28.95 1.88
N PHE A 314 11.48 -28.69 2.28
CA PHE A 314 12.68 -28.97 1.49
C PHE A 314 13.22 -30.40 1.74
N PRO A 315 14.10 -30.92 0.85
CA PRO A 315 14.71 -32.24 0.99
C PRO A 315 15.48 -32.46 2.28
N ASP A 316 16.09 -31.43 2.85
CA ASP A 316 16.78 -31.44 4.13
C ASP A 316 15.85 -31.35 5.35
N LYS A 317 14.53 -31.43 5.11
CA LYS A 317 13.46 -31.28 6.11
C LYS A 317 13.36 -29.88 6.73
N SER A 318 14.06 -28.90 6.21
CA SER A 318 13.78 -27.50 6.52
C SER A 318 12.44 -27.09 5.91
N CYS A 319 11.78 -26.09 6.46
CA CYS A 319 10.51 -25.60 5.94
C CYS A 319 10.55 -24.09 5.72
N GLU A 320 9.82 -23.65 4.71
CA GLU A 320 9.61 -22.25 4.41
C GLU A 320 8.15 -21.91 4.63
N ILE A 321 7.90 -20.76 5.26
CA ILE A 321 6.59 -20.15 5.34
C ILE A 321 6.66 -18.79 4.63
N THR A 322 5.78 -18.61 3.66
CA THR A 322 5.58 -17.32 2.99
C THR A 322 4.18 -16.79 3.28
N ILE A 323 4.08 -15.53 3.65
CA ILE A 323 2.81 -14.84 3.92
C ILE A 323 2.67 -13.69 2.93
N ASP A 324 1.55 -13.65 2.23
CA ASP A 324 1.22 -12.63 1.23
C ASP A 324 -0.11 -11.94 1.60
N ASP A 325 -0.11 -10.62 1.70
CA ASP A 325 -1.35 -9.84 1.87
C ASP A 325 -1.99 -9.62 0.49
N ILE A 326 -3.07 -10.31 0.24
CA ILE A 326 -3.82 -10.22 -1.02
C ILE A 326 -5.12 -9.41 -0.89
N THR A 327 -5.30 -8.69 0.22
CA THR A 327 -6.54 -7.96 0.53
C THR A 327 -6.94 -7.04 -0.63
N GLU A 328 -6.05 -6.16 -1.06
CA GLU A 328 -6.31 -5.24 -2.16
C GLU A 328 -6.68 -5.97 -3.46
N LYS A 329 -5.97 -7.06 -3.74
CA LYS A 329 -6.19 -7.87 -4.96
C LYS A 329 -7.56 -8.57 -4.94
N GLU A 330 -7.96 -9.11 -3.79
CA GLU A 330 -9.28 -9.74 -3.62
C GLU A 330 -10.41 -8.71 -3.62
N GLU A 331 -10.21 -7.55 -3.00
CA GLU A 331 -11.17 -6.43 -3.07
C GLU A 331 -11.39 -5.97 -4.52
N GLN A 332 -10.33 -5.79 -5.28
CA GLN A 332 -10.42 -5.45 -6.70
C GLN A 332 -11.13 -6.55 -7.51
N ALA A 333 -10.82 -7.83 -7.22
CA ALA A 333 -11.48 -8.96 -7.87
C ALA A 333 -12.98 -9.03 -7.52
N LEU A 334 -13.35 -8.75 -6.27
CA LEU A 334 -14.73 -8.68 -5.81
C LEU A 334 -15.50 -7.56 -6.51
N LEU A 335 -14.91 -6.36 -6.55
CA LEU A 335 -15.48 -5.20 -7.25
C LEU A 335 -15.70 -5.52 -8.73
N LYS A 336 -14.74 -6.17 -9.38
CA LYS A 336 -14.86 -6.60 -10.78
C LYS A 336 -15.98 -7.62 -10.99
N ARG A 337 -16.14 -8.58 -10.07
CA ARG A 337 -17.24 -9.56 -10.12
C ARG A 337 -18.60 -8.89 -9.94
N GLN A 338 -18.72 -7.99 -8.96
CA GLN A 338 -19.96 -7.23 -8.73
C GLN A 338 -20.32 -6.37 -9.94
N LEU A 339 -19.33 -5.70 -10.55
CA LEU A 339 -19.51 -4.96 -11.79
C LEU A 339 -20.09 -5.84 -12.90
N THR A 340 -19.47 -7.01 -13.14
CA THR A 340 -19.92 -7.96 -14.17
C THR A 340 -21.35 -8.47 -13.93
N GLN A 341 -21.68 -8.77 -12.66
CA GLN A 341 -23.03 -9.18 -12.28
C GLN A 341 -24.05 -8.06 -12.52
N ASN A 342 -23.74 -6.84 -12.11
CA ASN A 342 -24.63 -5.69 -12.30
C ASN A 342 -24.85 -5.39 -13.79
N ILE A 343 -23.79 -5.43 -14.61
CA ILE A 343 -23.89 -5.32 -16.07
C ILE A 343 -24.85 -6.37 -16.63
N SER A 344 -24.64 -7.64 -16.26
CA SER A 344 -25.49 -8.75 -16.74
C SER A 344 -26.96 -8.54 -16.37
N HIS A 345 -27.25 -8.10 -15.16
CA HIS A 345 -28.59 -7.80 -14.71
C HIS A 345 -29.25 -6.63 -15.43
N GLU A 346 -28.51 -5.51 -15.60
CA GLU A 346 -29.06 -4.32 -16.28
C GLU A 346 -29.20 -4.51 -17.80
N LEU A 347 -28.42 -5.42 -18.43
CA LEU A 347 -28.61 -5.83 -19.83
C LEU A 347 -29.78 -6.79 -19.99
N LYS A 348 -29.96 -7.75 -19.08
CA LYS A 348 -31.03 -8.76 -19.19
C LYS A 348 -32.42 -8.15 -19.15
N THR A 349 -32.61 -7.11 -18.33
CA THR A 349 -33.93 -6.48 -18.14
C THR A 349 -34.50 -5.88 -19.44
N PRO A 350 -33.82 -4.97 -20.18
CA PRO A 350 -34.32 -4.43 -21.43
C PRO A 350 -34.46 -5.50 -22.50
N VAL A 351 -33.54 -6.46 -22.60
CA VAL A 351 -33.63 -7.58 -23.56
C VAL A 351 -34.86 -8.42 -23.31
N SER A 352 -35.14 -8.82 -22.06
CA SER A 352 -36.35 -9.59 -21.72
C SER A 352 -37.62 -8.79 -21.96
N SER A 353 -37.60 -7.46 -21.76
CA SER A 353 -38.74 -6.60 -22.06
C SER A 353 -39.02 -6.53 -23.57
N ILE A 354 -37.98 -6.34 -24.40
CA ILE A 354 -38.09 -6.36 -25.86
C ILE A 354 -38.63 -7.70 -26.32
N GLN A 355 -38.08 -8.81 -25.82
CA GLN A 355 -38.52 -10.14 -26.15
C GLN A 355 -40.01 -10.34 -25.80
N GLY A 356 -40.45 -9.99 -24.60
CA GLY A 356 -41.84 -10.12 -24.17
C GLY A 356 -42.81 -9.27 -24.98
N PHE A 357 -42.43 -8.02 -25.34
CA PHE A 357 -43.25 -7.20 -26.21
C PHE A 357 -43.34 -7.78 -27.64
N MET A 358 -42.23 -8.24 -28.19
CA MET A 358 -42.21 -8.92 -29.50
C MET A 358 -43.00 -10.21 -29.52
N GLU A 359 -42.89 -11.06 -28.49
CA GLU A 359 -43.67 -12.27 -28.33
C GLU A 359 -45.17 -11.96 -28.26
N THR A 360 -45.53 -10.85 -27.55
CA THR A 360 -46.93 -10.41 -27.47
C THR A 360 -47.49 -10.00 -28.84
N ILE A 361 -46.68 -9.27 -29.64
CA ILE A 361 -47.05 -8.90 -31.01
C ILE A 361 -47.22 -10.16 -31.92
N ILE A 362 -46.24 -11.07 -31.88
CA ILE A 362 -46.19 -12.25 -32.71
C ILE A 362 -47.38 -13.20 -32.39
N ASN A 363 -47.68 -13.39 -31.10
CA ASN A 363 -48.75 -14.31 -30.67
C ASN A 363 -50.17 -13.74 -30.83
N ASN A 364 -50.30 -12.46 -31.19
CA ASN A 364 -51.59 -11.80 -31.39
C ASN A 364 -51.68 -11.12 -32.78
N PRO A 365 -51.74 -11.87 -33.91
CA PRO A 365 -51.74 -11.29 -35.26
C PRO A 365 -52.92 -10.34 -35.55
N GLY A 366 -54.05 -10.50 -34.81
CA GLY A 366 -55.23 -9.63 -34.91
C GLY A 366 -55.23 -8.45 -33.92
N MET A 367 -54.09 -8.11 -33.31
CA MET A 367 -53.97 -7.00 -32.39
C MET A 367 -54.30 -5.66 -33.06
N ASP A 368 -55.03 -4.83 -32.35
CA ASP A 368 -55.31 -3.46 -32.75
C ASP A 368 -54.04 -2.67 -33.05
N THR A 369 -54.08 -1.83 -34.10
CA THR A 369 -52.92 -1.09 -34.61
C THR A 369 -52.28 -0.20 -33.52
N ASP A 370 -53.11 0.51 -32.75
CA ASP A 370 -52.62 1.39 -31.69
C ASP A 370 -51.85 0.63 -30.59
N LYS A 371 -52.34 -0.57 -30.24
CA LYS A 371 -51.65 -1.47 -29.29
C LYS A 371 -50.33 -2.01 -29.84
N ARG A 372 -50.35 -2.38 -31.12
CA ARG A 372 -49.15 -2.87 -31.79
C ARG A 372 -48.08 -1.78 -31.84
N ASP A 373 -48.47 -0.57 -32.22
CA ASP A 373 -47.58 0.58 -32.32
C ASP A 373 -47.03 0.94 -30.93
N PHE A 374 -47.88 0.91 -29.89
CA PHE A 374 -47.42 1.08 -28.50
C PHE A 374 -46.32 0.05 -28.10
N PHE A 375 -46.48 -1.23 -28.44
CA PHE A 375 -45.45 -2.24 -28.14
C PHE A 375 -44.19 -2.03 -28.95
N ILE A 376 -44.28 -1.62 -30.21
CA ILE A 376 -43.12 -1.27 -31.05
C ILE A 376 -42.36 -0.08 -30.46
N GLU A 377 -43.09 0.96 -30.07
CA GLU A 377 -42.47 2.12 -29.40
C GLU A 377 -41.74 1.71 -28.10
N ARG A 378 -42.36 0.82 -27.30
CA ARG A 378 -41.73 0.27 -26.09
C ARG A 378 -40.46 -0.53 -26.40
N CYS A 379 -40.47 -1.35 -27.45
CA CYS A 379 -39.29 -2.06 -27.92
C CYS A 379 -38.18 -1.09 -28.34
N HIS A 380 -38.53 -0.06 -29.11
CA HIS A 380 -37.60 0.95 -29.56
C HIS A 380 -36.96 1.71 -28.38
N ALA A 381 -37.78 2.14 -27.41
CA ALA A 381 -37.29 2.79 -26.20
C ALA A 381 -36.33 1.90 -25.38
N GLN A 382 -36.61 0.58 -25.27
CA GLN A 382 -35.69 -0.35 -24.60
C GLN A 382 -34.40 -0.59 -25.39
N ALA A 383 -34.46 -0.60 -26.73
CA ALA A 383 -33.28 -0.73 -27.59
C ALA A 383 -32.36 0.48 -27.49
N ILE A 384 -32.90 1.71 -27.49
CA ILE A 384 -32.15 2.95 -27.25
C ILE A 384 -31.47 2.91 -25.86
N ARG A 385 -32.24 2.55 -24.83
CA ARG A 385 -31.69 2.41 -23.47
C ARG A 385 -30.53 1.43 -23.41
N LEU A 386 -30.65 0.29 -24.10
CA LEU A 386 -29.59 -0.72 -24.17
C LEU A 386 -28.34 -0.17 -24.86
N SER A 387 -28.51 0.63 -25.92
CA SER A 387 -27.41 1.28 -26.63
C SER A 387 -26.66 2.26 -25.71
N TYR A 388 -27.38 3.10 -24.97
CA TYR A 388 -26.75 4.01 -24.00
C TYR A 388 -26.00 3.25 -22.90
N LEU A 389 -26.59 2.18 -22.36
CA LEU A 389 -25.93 1.36 -21.35
C LEU A 389 -24.62 0.74 -21.86
N LEU A 390 -24.61 0.26 -23.12
CA LEU A 390 -23.40 -0.28 -23.76
C LEU A 390 -22.33 0.80 -23.98
N GLN A 391 -22.75 2.01 -24.37
CA GLN A 391 -21.83 3.15 -24.51
C GLN A 391 -21.22 3.54 -23.15
N ASP A 392 -22.03 3.63 -22.10
CA ASP A 392 -21.59 3.91 -20.74
C ASP A 392 -20.55 2.89 -20.26
N ILE A 393 -20.84 1.59 -20.45
CA ILE A 393 -19.92 0.49 -20.09
C ILE A 393 -18.62 0.59 -20.88
N SER A 394 -18.71 0.83 -22.20
CA SER A 394 -17.53 0.98 -23.06
C SER A 394 -16.66 2.17 -22.63
N MET A 395 -17.28 3.29 -22.30
CA MET A 395 -16.58 4.49 -21.82
C MET A 395 -15.89 4.22 -20.47
N LEU A 396 -16.57 3.58 -19.52
CA LEU A 396 -15.99 3.23 -18.22
C LEU A 396 -14.81 2.26 -18.38
N ASN A 397 -14.92 1.24 -19.23
CA ASN A 397 -13.83 0.30 -19.48
C ASN A 397 -12.60 1.01 -20.05
N LYS A 398 -12.78 1.91 -21.03
CA LYS A 398 -11.68 2.71 -21.58
C LYS A 398 -11.03 3.61 -20.52
N LEU A 399 -11.82 4.18 -19.60
CA LEU A 399 -11.30 5.01 -18.51
C LEU A 399 -10.54 4.18 -17.46
N ASP A 400 -10.94 2.92 -17.24
CA ASP A 400 -10.26 2.00 -16.33
C ASP A 400 -8.93 1.45 -16.91
N GLU A 401 -8.83 1.31 -18.25
CA GLU A 401 -7.63 0.82 -18.94
C GLU A 401 -6.50 1.85 -18.99
N GLY A 402 -6.77 3.11 -18.69
CA GLY A 402 -5.76 4.16 -18.48
C GLY A 402 -5.77 5.30 -19.49
N SER A 403 -4.98 6.32 -19.20
CA SER A 403 -4.98 7.61 -19.91
C SER A 403 -4.44 7.58 -21.34
N GLY A 404 -3.82 6.49 -21.79
CA GLY A 404 -3.23 6.39 -23.13
C GLY A 404 -4.23 6.14 -24.27
N ILE A 405 -5.54 5.92 -23.97
CA ILE A 405 -6.56 5.58 -24.97
C ILE A 405 -7.29 6.83 -25.49
N PHE A 406 -7.23 7.93 -24.76
CA PHE A 406 -7.94 9.16 -25.10
C PHE A 406 -6.95 10.24 -25.56
N ASP A 407 -7.15 10.76 -26.76
CA ASP A 407 -6.43 11.92 -27.26
C ASP A 407 -6.81 13.17 -26.44
N ARG A 408 -5.89 14.12 -26.34
CA ARG A 408 -6.08 15.38 -25.65
C ARG A 408 -5.86 16.52 -26.62
N ASP A 409 -6.77 17.48 -26.58
CA ASP A 409 -6.73 18.70 -27.37
C ASP A 409 -6.98 19.93 -26.49
N GLU A 410 -6.64 21.12 -26.98
CA GLU A 410 -7.07 22.37 -26.38
C GLU A 410 -8.58 22.57 -26.60
N ILE A 411 -9.36 22.60 -25.52
CA ILE A 411 -10.81 22.65 -25.56
C ILE A 411 -11.31 23.85 -24.78
N ASN A 412 -12.17 24.62 -25.41
CA ASN A 412 -12.91 25.69 -24.77
C ASN A 412 -14.17 25.15 -24.09
N LEU A 413 -14.21 25.17 -22.75
CA LEU A 413 -15.32 24.63 -21.98
C LEU A 413 -16.64 25.45 -22.17
N ASN A 414 -16.56 26.71 -22.55
CA ASN A 414 -17.76 27.47 -22.88
C ASN A 414 -18.52 26.85 -24.05
N GLU A 415 -17.80 26.45 -25.12
CA GLU A 415 -18.37 25.77 -26.28
C GLU A 415 -18.93 24.40 -25.92
N VAL A 416 -18.24 23.65 -25.06
CA VAL A 416 -18.70 22.33 -24.58
C VAL A 416 -20.05 22.47 -23.86
N ILE A 417 -20.16 23.42 -22.91
CA ILE A 417 -21.37 23.63 -22.13
C ILE A 417 -22.51 24.14 -23.03
N GLU A 418 -22.22 25.06 -23.93
CA GLU A 418 -23.20 25.58 -24.88
C GLU A 418 -23.78 24.48 -25.79
N ASN A 419 -22.93 23.61 -26.32
CA ASN A 419 -23.34 22.45 -27.12
C ASN A 419 -24.21 21.49 -26.32
N VAL A 420 -23.85 21.18 -25.07
CA VAL A 420 -24.65 20.32 -24.21
C VAL A 420 -26.02 20.94 -23.95
N LEU A 421 -26.08 22.22 -23.60
CA LEU A 421 -27.33 22.90 -23.32
C LEU A 421 -28.23 23.00 -24.56
N LYS A 422 -27.65 23.20 -25.74
CA LYS A 422 -28.37 23.18 -27.01
C LYS A 422 -28.98 21.81 -27.31
N ASP A 423 -28.26 20.74 -27.05
CA ASP A 423 -28.73 19.36 -27.31
C ASP A 423 -29.89 18.94 -26.39
N VAL A 424 -30.01 19.56 -25.20
CA VAL A 424 -31.08 19.27 -24.24
C VAL A 424 -32.15 20.39 -24.16
N SER A 425 -32.08 21.39 -25.02
CA SER A 425 -32.92 22.62 -24.94
C SER A 425 -34.42 22.31 -24.91
N LEU A 426 -34.89 21.38 -25.74
CA LEU A 426 -36.30 20.97 -25.78
C LEU A 426 -36.74 20.33 -24.46
N GLU A 427 -35.93 19.45 -23.90
CA GLU A 427 -36.23 18.76 -22.65
C GLU A 427 -36.24 19.74 -21.45
N LEU A 428 -35.36 20.76 -21.48
CA LEU A 428 -35.34 21.83 -20.48
C LEU A 428 -36.60 22.69 -20.56
N GLU A 429 -37.00 23.07 -21.77
CA GLU A 429 -38.25 23.86 -22.01
C GLU A 429 -39.49 23.07 -21.58
N GLU A 430 -39.62 21.80 -21.97
CA GLU A 430 -40.75 20.94 -21.59
C GLU A 430 -40.90 20.81 -20.07
N LYS A 431 -39.79 20.82 -19.31
CA LYS A 431 -39.79 20.71 -17.86
C LYS A 431 -39.79 22.05 -17.14
N GLY A 432 -39.75 23.16 -17.86
CA GLY A 432 -39.68 24.53 -17.29
C GLY A 432 -38.39 24.78 -16.49
N ILE A 433 -37.26 24.18 -16.93
CA ILE A 433 -35.97 24.28 -16.25
C ILE A 433 -35.21 25.47 -16.84
N THR A 434 -34.80 26.39 -15.97
CA THR A 434 -33.96 27.53 -16.34
C THR A 434 -32.49 27.22 -16.10
N THR A 435 -31.61 27.72 -16.97
CA THR A 435 -30.18 27.52 -16.86
C THR A 435 -29.45 28.85 -16.70
N GLU A 436 -28.53 28.90 -15.74
CA GLU A 436 -27.62 30.02 -15.51
C GLU A 436 -26.19 29.54 -15.60
N VAL A 437 -25.40 30.14 -16.49
CA VAL A 437 -24.00 29.75 -16.72
C VAL A 437 -23.09 30.95 -16.46
N THR A 438 -22.21 30.81 -15.47
CA THR A 438 -21.23 31.85 -15.14
C THR A 438 -19.82 31.25 -15.35
N MET A 439 -19.19 31.71 -16.43
CA MET A 439 -17.91 31.18 -16.88
C MET A 439 -16.94 32.32 -17.24
N PRO A 440 -15.64 32.13 -17.02
CA PRO A 440 -14.63 33.04 -17.56
C PRO A 440 -14.59 32.93 -19.10
N HIS A 441 -14.31 34.04 -19.78
CA HIS A 441 -14.25 34.05 -21.26
C HIS A 441 -13.22 33.08 -21.85
N ASN A 442 -12.18 32.72 -21.10
CA ASN A 442 -11.07 31.91 -21.57
C ASN A 442 -10.92 30.64 -20.68
N ALA A 443 -11.96 29.81 -20.65
CA ALA A 443 -11.96 28.54 -19.92
C ALA A 443 -11.41 27.42 -20.81
N ILE A 444 -10.11 27.47 -21.09
CA ILE A 444 -9.40 26.48 -21.93
C ILE A 444 -8.77 25.41 -21.05
N ILE A 445 -8.85 24.16 -21.49
CA ILE A 445 -8.28 22.99 -20.86
C ILE A 445 -7.67 22.06 -21.92
N ASN A 446 -6.52 21.46 -21.63
CA ASN A 446 -5.96 20.37 -22.42
C ASN A 446 -6.61 19.05 -21.95
N GLY A 447 -7.59 18.59 -22.71
CA GLY A 447 -8.45 17.48 -22.32
C GLY A 447 -9.02 16.69 -23.49
N ASN A 448 -9.95 15.80 -23.18
CA ASN A 448 -10.69 15.05 -24.20
C ASN A 448 -12.12 15.57 -24.35
N MET A 449 -12.49 15.97 -25.56
CA MET A 449 -13.80 16.57 -25.88
C MET A 449 -14.97 15.67 -25.45
N SER A 450 -14.90 14.38 -25.76
CA SER A 450 -15.98 13.42 -25.46
C SER A 450 -16.19 13.25 -23.96
N LEU A 451 -15.10 13.22 -23.18
CA LEU A 451 -15.17 13.11 -21.72
C LEU A 451 -15.69 14.40 -21.07
N LEU A 452 -15.23 15.56 -21.55
CA LEU A 452 -15.69 16.85 -21.03
C LEU A 452 -17.19 17.07 -21.35
N TYR A 453 -17.61 16.76 -22.57
CA TYR A 453 -19.02 16.76 -22.95
C TYR A 453 -19.82 15.81 -22.03
N SER A 454 -19.33 14.59 -21.82
CA SER A 454 -19.98 13.59 -20.99
C SER A 454 -20.14 14.04 -19.52
N ILE A 455 -19.21 14.82 -18.96
CA ILE A 455 -19.32 15.35 -17.60
C ILE A 455 -20.59 16.22 -17.49
N PHE A 456 -20.72 17.25 -18.32
CA PHE A 456 -21.85 18.18 -18.24
C PHE A 456 -23.15 17.52 -18.68
N ARG A 457 -23.13 16.69 -19.72
CA ARG A 457 -24.32 15.97 -20.18
C ARG A 457 -24.89 15.06 -19.08
N ASN A 458 -24.07 14.25 -18.42
CA ASN A 458 -24.53 13.36 -17.36
C ASN A 458 -25.07 14.14 -16.13
N LEU A 459 -24.47 15.28 -15.78
CA LEU A 459 -24.97 16.12 -14.68
C LEU A 459 -26.34 16.69 -15.03
N ILE A 460 -26.53 17.21 -16.25
CA ILE A 460 -27.79 17.75 -16.71
C ILE A 460 -28.85 16.65 -16.85
N ASP A 461 -28.51 15.52 -17.45
CA ASP A 461 -29.41 14.36 -17.56
C ASP A 461 -29.87 13.88 -16.19
N ASN A 462 -28.98 13.89 -15.19
CA ASN A 462 -29.33 13.56 -13.81
C ASN A 462 -30.37 14.54 -13.25
N THR A 463 -30.18 15.83 -13.46
CA THR A 463 -31.16 16.87 -13.06
C THR A 463 -32.48 16.69 -13.80
N LEU A 464 -32.45 16.51 -15.13
CA LEU A 464 -33.63 16.26 -15.95
C LEU A 464 -34.46 15.07 -15.46
N HIS A 465 -33.80 13.99 -15.05
CA HIS A 465 -34.49 12.76 -14.64
C HIS A 465 -34.99 12.78 -13.19
N TYR A 466 -34.25 13.45 -12.27
CA TYR A 466 -34.48 13.24 -10.83
C TYR A 466 -34.82 14.51 -10.05
N ALA A 467 -34.48 15.70 -10.52
CA ALA A 467 -34.60 16.89 -9.71
C ALA A 467 -36.04 17.48 -9.71
N GLY A 468 -36.86 17.13 -10.71
CA GLY A 468 -38.23 17.63 -10.84
C GLY A 468 -38.42 18.58 -12.03
N SER A 469 -39.46 19.44 -11.97
CA SER A 469 -39.78 20.43 -12.99
C SER A 469 -39.89 21.83 -12.37
N ASN A 470 -39.78 22.86 -13.18
CA ASN A 470 -39.79 24.27 -12.74
C ASN A 470 -38.69 24.60 -11.72
N ILE A 471 -37.48 24.16 -12.02
CA ILE A 471 -36.28 24.34 -11.21
C ILE A 471 -35.20 25.10 -11.99
N SER A 472 -34.13 25.49 -11.32
CA SER A 472 -32.97 26.09 -11.97
C SER A 472 -31.73 25.20 -11.90
N ILE A 473 -30.94 25.27 -12.96
CA ILE A 473 -29.58 24.69 -13.02
C ILE A 473 -28.59 25.85 -13.03
N GLN A 474 -27.62 25.81 -12.17
CA GLN A 474 -26.51 26.77 -12.11
C GLN A 474 -25.19 26.08 -12.41
N ILE A 475 -24.48 26.56 -13.42
CA ILE A 475 -23.14 26.10 -13.77
C ILE A 475 -22.19 27.28 -13.58
N ASN A 476 -21.32 27.17 -12.58
CA ASN A 476 -20.44 28.28 -12.20
C ASN A 476 -18.97 27.82 -12.11
N CYS A 477 -18.10 28.48 -12.85
CA CYS A 477 -16.67 28.40 -12.63
C CYS A 477 -16.26 29.46 -11.59
N PHE A 478 -16.32 29.08 -10.31
CA PHE A 478 -16.19 30.04 -9.20
C PHE A 478 -14.74 30.40 -8.86
N ARG A 479 -13.76 29.60 -9.34
CA ARG A 479 -12.35 29.87 -9.10
C ARG A 479 -11.50 29.34 -10.25
N VAL A 480 -10.54 30.15 -10.65
CA VAL A 480 -9.50 29.81 -11.62
C VAL A 480 -8.15 30.04 -10.95
N ASP A 481 -7.36 29.01 -10.75
CA ASP A 481 -5.98 29.13 -10.32
C ASP A 481 -5.00 28.73 -11.43
N ASN A 482 -3.70 28.64 -11.12
CA ASN A 482 -2.70 28.36 -12.13
C ASN A 482 -2.83 26.97 -12.76
N GLU A 483 -3.31 25.98 -11.99
CA GLU A 483 -3.36 24.58 -12.41
C GLU A 483 -4.77 24.09 -12.70
N PHE A 484 -5.79 24.64 -12.02
CA PHE A 484 -7.15 24.13 -12.05
C PHE A 484 -8.19 25.18 -12.37
N LEU A 485 -9.28 24.70 -12.98
CA LEU A 485 -10.58 25.36 -13.04
C LEU A 485 -11.49 24.67 -12.03
N HIS A 486 -12.16 25.44 -11.17
CA HIS A 486 -13.07 24.92 -10.14
C HIS A 486 -14.50 25.26 -10.46
N PHE A 487 -15.34 24.24 -10.49
CA PHE A 487 -16.73 24.32 -10.89
C PHE A 487 -17.68 23.98 -9.75
N SER A 488 -18.83 24.64 -9.78
CA SER A 488 -20.04 24.25 -9.08
C SER A 488 -21.13 24.04 -10.11
N TYR A 489 -21.71 22.85 -10.15
CA TYR A 489 -22.93 22.52 -10.83
C TYR A 489 -24.01 22.31 -9.78
N ALA A 490 -25.07 23.11 -9.77
CA ALA A 490 -26.14 22.98 -8.78
C ALA A 490 -27.51 22.96 -9.44
N ASP A 491 -28.42 22.18 -8.87
CA ASP A 491 -29.86 22.24 -9.17
C ASP A 491 -30.66 22.64 -7.92
N THR A 492 -31.84 23.20 -8.13
CA THR A 492 -32.77 23.55 -7.05
C THR A 492 -33.92 22.53 -6.89
N GLY A 493 -33.64 21.27 -7.23
CA GLY A 493 -34.62 20.21 -7.21
C GLY A 493 -34.83 19.56 -5.84
N VAL A 494 -35.35 18.34 -5.83
CA VAL A 494 -35.72 17.63 -4.59
C VAL A 494 -34.53 17.16 -3.77
N GLY A 495 -33.32 17.09 -4.34
CA GLY A 495 -32.11 16.57 -3.66
C GLY A 495 -32.19 15.10 -3.27
N VAL A 496 -31.29 14.68 -2.38
CA VAL A 496 -31.22 13.31 -1.83
C VAL A 496 -30.89 13.35 -0.34
N ASP A 497 -31.17 12.29 0.40
CA ASP A 497 -30.76 12.15 1.80
C ASP A 497 -29.22 12.15 1.94
N SER A 498 -28.70 12.72 3.02
CA SER A 498 -27.25 12.81 3.31
C SER A 498 -26.53 11.46 3.28
N LYS A 499 -27.19 10.37 3.66
CA LYS A 499 -26.66 9.00 3.62
C LYS A 499 -26.29 8.52 2.21
N HIS A 500 -26.89 9.12 1.16
CA HIS A 500 -26.67 8.74 -0.23
C HIS A 500 -25.52 9.51 -0.88
N LEU A 501 -25.16 10.71 -0.36
CA LEU A 501 -24.18 11.60 -0.99
C LEU A 501 -22.85 10.95 -1.31
N ASN A 502 -22.30 10.14 -0.39
CA ASN A 502 -21.02 9.46 -0.58
C ASN A 502 -21.08 8.35 -1.61
N HIS A 503 -22.28 7.83 -1.90
CA HIS A 503 -22.51 6.69 -2.79
C HIS A 503 -22.99 7.10 -4.19
N LEU A 504 -23.27 8.37 -4.42
CA LEU A 504 -23.80 8.83 -5.71
C LEU A 504 -22.89 8.52 -6.90
N PHE A 505 -21.58 8.41 -6.66
CA PHE A 505 -20.58 8.10 -7.68
C PHE A 505 -20.24 6.60 -7.79
N ASP A 506 -20.89 5.75 -6.97
CA ASP A 506 -20.69 4.32 -7.05
C ASP A 506 -21.41 3.77 -8.29
N ARG A 507 -20.77 2.82 -8.98
CA ARG A 507 -21.32 2.23 -10.21
C ARG A 507 -22.62 1.50 -9.93
N PHE A 508 -23.66 1.71 -10.74
CA PHE A 508 -24.99 1.14 -10.59
C PHE A 508 -25.73 1.55 -9.32
N TYR A 509 -25.19 2.51 -8.57
CA TYR A 509 -25.89 3.01 -7.39
C TYR A 509 -27.09 3.84 -7.76
N ARG A 510 -28.17 3.67 -6.99
CA ARG A 510 -29.45 4.38 -7.17
C ARG A 510 -30.13 4.54 -5.83
N VAL A 511 -30.62 5.75 -5.54
CA VAL A 511 -31.36 6.06 -4.31
C VAL A 511 -32.68 5.27 -4.24
N ASP A 512 -33.41 5.18 -5.35
CA ASP A 512 -34.65 4.42 -5.49
C ASP A 512 -34.62 3.54 -6.74
N LYS A 513 -34.45 2.23 -6.54
CA LYS A 513 -34.35 1.22 -7.62
C LYS A 513 -35.65 1.11 -8.45
N GLY A 514 -36.82 1.40 -7.86
CA GLY A 514 -38.13 1.26 -8.52
C GLY A 514 -38.45 2.43 -9.44
N ARG A 515 -38.30 3.66 -8.94
CA ARG A 515 -38.60 4.90 -9.65
C ARG A 515 -37.60 5.18 -10.77
N SER A 516 -36.31 4.94 -10.48
CA SER A 516 -35.23 5.19 -11.45
C SER A 516 -35.27 4.26 -12.67
N ARG A 517 -35.82 3.02 -12.53
CA ARG A 517 -36.00 2.13 -13.69
C ARG A 517 -37.02 2.65 -14.68
N LYS A 518 -38.08 3.29 -14.20
CA LYS A 518 -39.11 3.90 -15.06
C LYS A 518 -38.61 5.13 -15.81
N LEU A 519 -37.64 5.85 -15.23
CA LEU A 519 -37.05 7.06 -15.79
C LEU A 519 -35.82 6.79 -16.68
N GLY A 520 -35.42 5.53 -16.89
CA GLY A 520 -34.40 5.14 -17.87
C GLY A 520 -32.94 5.24 -17.40
N GLY A 521 -32.64 5.69 -16.18
CA GLY A 521 -31.26 5.85 -15.70
C GLY A 521 -30.47 4.53 -15.65
N THR A 522 -29.19 4.54 -16.04
CA THR A 522 -28.29 3.40 -15.99
C THR A 522 -27.63 3.20 -14.62
N GLY A 523 -27.52 4.28 -13.84
CA GLY A 523 -26.71 4.32 -12.61
C GLY A 523 -25.20 4.36 -12.87
N LEU A 524 -24.79 4.63 -14.11
CA LEU A 524 -23.39 4.74 -14.50
C LEU A 524 -22.97 6.20 -14.74
N GLY A 525 -23.90 7.10 -15.05
CA GLY A 525 -23.61 8.47 -15.45
C GLY A 525 -22.72 9.23 -14.47
N LEU A 526 -23.04 9.22 -13.16
CA LEU A 526 -22.22 9.91 -12.15
C LEU A 526 -20.87 9.20 -11.91
N ALA A 527 -20.78 7.89 -12.10
CA ALA A 527 -19.50 7.17 -12.09
C ALA A 527 -18.63 7.59 -13.30
N ILE A 528 -19.23 7.77 -14.47
CA ILE A 528 -18.54 8.31 -15.66
C ILE A 528 -18.04 9.74 -15.37
N VAL A 529 -18.87 10.59 -14.77
CA VAL A 529 -18.48 11.95 -14.36
C VAL A 529 -17.23 11.91 -13.46
N LYS A 530 -17.26 11.09 -12.41
CA LYS A 530 -16.11 10.95 -11.48
C LYS A 530 -14.84 10.49 -12.19
N ASN A 531 -14.94 9.48 -13.05
CA ASN A 531 -13.79 8.93 -13.77
C ASN A 531 -13.28 9.91 -14.84
N ALA A 532 -14.18 10.60 -15.55
CA ALA A 532 -13.79 11.61 -16.54
C ALA A 532 -13.10 12.82 -15.88
N ILE A 533 -13.57 13.26 -14.73
CA ILE A 533 -12.90 14.29 -13.92
C ILE A 533 -11.54 13.77 -13.42
N GLY A 534 -11.45 12.50 -12.98
CA GLY A 534 -10.20 11.86 -12.60
C GLY A 534 -9.19 11.79 -13.74
N PHE A 535 -9.65 11.48 -14.98
CA PHE A 535 -8.82 11.53 -16.19
C PHE A 535 -8.20 12.92 -16.40
N HIS A 536 -8.96 13.97 -16.10
CA HIS A 536 -8.48 15.37 -16.12
C HIS A 536 -7.80 15.77 -14.80
N GLN A 537 -7.35 14.80 -14.00
CA GLN A 537 -6.61 14.98 -12.74
C GLN A 537 -7.34 15.87 -11.72
N GLY A 538 -8.65 15.95 -11.83
CA GLY A 538 -9.54 16.68 -10.92
C GLY A 538 -10.13 15.80 -9.82
N ARG A 539 -10.96 16.44 -8.99
CA ARG A 539 -11.75 15.78 -7.94
C ARG A 539 -13.18 16.29 -7.99
N ILE A 540 -14.12 15.45 -7.57
CA ILE A 540 -15.53 15.81 -7.45
C ILE A 540 -16.08 15.39 -6.09
N LEU A 541 -16.99 16.20 -5.56
CA LEU A 541 -17.80 15.90 -4.39
C LEU A 541 -19.24 16.36 -4.62
N ALA A 542 -20.19 15.70 -3.96
CA ALA A 542 -21.59 16.09 -3.95
C ALA A 542 -21.98 16.61 -2.56
N LYS A 543 -22.79 17.64 -2.51
CA LYS A 543 -23.34 18.21 -1.28
C LYS A 543 -24.75 18.75 -1.54
N HIS A 544 -25.47 19.08 -0.47
CA HIS A 544 -26.74 19.75 -0.60
C HIS A 544 -26.56 21.22 -1.06
N HIS A 545 -27.37 21.66 -1.97
CA HIS A 545 -27.42 23.06 -2.35
C HIS A 545 -28.28 23.86 -1.34
N PRO A 546 -27.86 25.06 -0.88
CA PRO A 546 -28.58 25.84 0.12
C PRO A 546 -30.02 26.21 -0.29
N GLY A 547 -30.27 26.34 -1.60
CA GLY A 547 -31.58 26.62 -2.19
C GLY A 547 -32.48 25.40 -2.41
N GLY A 548 -32.09 24.21 -1.91
CA GLY A 548 -32.66 22.89 -2.24
C GLY A 548 -31.91 22.24 -3.38
N GLY A 549 -32.08 20.91 -3.53
CA GLY A 549 -31.42 20.12 -4.57
C GLY A 549 -30.00 19.67 -4.26
N LEU A 550 -29.20 19.42 -5.29
CA LEU A 550 -27.84 18.95 -5.21
C LEU A 550 -26.85 19.96 -5.80
N GLU A 551 -25.65 19.98 -5.20
CA GLU A 551 -24.51 20.72 -5.73
C GLU A 551 -23.32 19.76 -5.89
N PHE A 552 -22.79 19.69 -7.12
CA PHE A 552 -21.57 18.97 -7.46
C PHE A 552 -20.44 19.98 -7.60
N VAL A 553 -19.46 19.89 -6.72
CA VAL A 553 -18.27 20.73 -6.77
C VAL A 553 -17.11 19.91 -7.29
N PHE A 554 -16.47 20.40 -8.36
CA PHE A 554 -15.38 19.66 -8.98
C PHE A 554 -14.29 20.58 -9.53
N SER A 555 -13.13 20.00 -9.80
CA SER A 555 -12.01 20.69 -10.43
C SER A 555 -11.58 19.94 -11.70
N LEU A 556 -11.05 20.69 -12.66
CA LEU A 556 -10.42 20.14 -13.86
C LEU A 556 -9.05 20.78 -14.01
N ARG A 557 -8.02 19.96 -14.24
CA ARG A 557 -6.66 20.47 -14.43
C ARG A 557 -6.51 21.03 -15.83
N LYS A 558 -5.91 22.22 -15.95
CA LYS A 558 -5.72 22.91 -17.23
C LYS A 558 -4.75 22.16 -18.14
N GLU A 559 -3.59 21.79 -17.58
CA GLU A 559 -2.54 21.05 -18.26
C GLU A 559 -2.25 19.74 -17.52
N PRO A 560 -2.15 18.61 -18.20
CA PRO A 560 -1.82 17.35 -17.53
C PRO A 560 -0.40 17.38 -16.96
N LEU A 561 -0.20 16.71 -15.81
CA LEU A 561 1.16 16.43 -15.34
C LEU A 561 1.85 15.48 -16.33
N PRO A 562 3.16 15.68 -16.59
CA PRO A 562 3.91 14.70 -17.36
C PRO A 562 3.82 13.33 -16.68
N VAL A 563 3.56 12.30 -17.47
CA VAL A 563 3.65 10.91 -17.00
C VAL A 563 5.11 10.66 -16.66
N ILE A 564 5.41 10.47 -15.39
CA ILE A 564 6.73 9.98 -14.96
C ILE A 564 6.69 8.48 -15.21
N ASP A 565 7.39 8.02 -16.27
CA ASP A 565 7.57 6.60 -16.59
C ASP A 565 8.32 5.86 -15.47
#